data_199c276f0418260a6eae1a7856756f81
#
_entry.id   199c276f0418260a6eae1a7856756f81
#
_cell.length_a   1.000
_cell.length_b   1.000
_cell.length_c   1.000
_cell.angle_alpha   90.00
_cell.angle_beta   90.00
_cell.angle_gamma   90.00
#
_symmetry.space_group_name_H-M   'P 1'
#
loop_
_entity.id
_entity.type
_entity.pdbx_description
1 polymer ?
#
loop_
_entity_poly.entity_id
_entity_poly.type
_entity_poly.pdbx_seq_one_letter_code
_entity_poly.pdbx_strand_id
1 'polypeptide(L)'
;MAGTIKEIAEKAGVSRGTVDRALNNRGRVNPEVAERIFEIAREMNYQPKRKKKVYNQGKKIRIGVITQLAKSSFVKTIHAGIDKAEQELEEFGVEIIRKQIDGVSEDAQLEAVEELSQERIDGLAIMPVQSERIREKLNDMAEQNDLPIITF
;
A
#
# COMPACT_ATOMS: atom_id res chain seq x y z
N MET A 1 -32.39 4.45 -2.84
CA MET A 1 -31.31 4.90 -3.77
C MET A 1 -30.15 5.37 -2.91
N ALA A 2 -28.91 4.99 -3.23
CA ALA A 2 -27.74 5.45 -2.48
C ALA A 2 -27.50 6.94 -2.75
N GLY A 3 -27.23 7.71 -1.70
CA GLY A 3 -26.98 9.14 -1.81
C GLY A 3 -25.76 9.48 -2.66
N THR A 4 -25.66 10.72 -3.09
CA THR A 4 -24.53 11.23 -3.87
C THR A 4 -23.78 12.32 -3.10
N ILE A 5 -22.49 12.55 -3.44
CA ILE A 5 -21.69 13.65 -2.85
C ILE A 5 -22.39 15.00 -3.02
N LYS A 6 -23.14 15.19 -4.11
CA LYS A 6 -23.90 16.41 -4.35
C LYS A 6 -25.00 16.60 -3.33
N GLU A 7 -25.80 15.58 -3.10
CA GLU A 7 -26.92 15.61 -2.14
C GLU A 7 -26.41 15.75 -0.69
N ILE A 8 -25.28 15.10 -0.35
CA ILE A 8 -24.64 15.26 0.96
C ILE A 8 -24.17 16.71 1.14
N ALA A 9 -23.56 17.31 0.12
CA ALA A 9 -23.08 18.68 0.14
C ALA A 9 -24.26 19.68 0.34
N GLU A 10 -25.36 19.48 -0.34
CA GLU A 10 -26.59 20.28 -0.21
C GLU A 10 -27.18 20.16 1.19
N LYS A 11 -27.31 18.95 1.74
CA LYS A 11 -27.81 18.71 3.10
C LYS A 11 -26.87 19.25 4.19
N ALA A 12 -25.56 19.12 4.00
CA ALA A 12 -24.56 19.59 4.95
C ALA A 12 -24.32 21.12 4.84
N GLY A 13 -24.81 21.78 3.81
CA GLY A 13 -24.60 23.22 3.59
C GLY A 13 -23.12 23.55 3.27
N VAL A 14 -22.41 22.66 2.58
CA VAL A 14 -20.99 22.81 2.27
C VAL A 14 -20.69 22.51 0.79
N SER A 15 -19.48 22.84 0.34
CA SER A 15 -19.08 22.50 -1.04
C SER A 15 -18.86 20.99 -1.23
N ARG A 16 -19.04 20.48 -2.46
CA ARG A 16 -18.69 19.09 -2.81
C ARG A 16 -17.24 18.74 -2.49
N GLY A 17 -16.33 19.70 -2.65
CA GLY A 17 -14.92 19.51 -2.33
C GLY A 17 -14.69 19.37 -0.82
N THR A 18 -15.52 19.98 0.03
CA THR A 18 -15.46 19.78 1.49
C THR A 18 -15.95 18.39 1.86
N VAL A 19 -17.04 17.92 1.24
CA VAL A 19 -17.55 16.55 1.43
C VAL A 19 -16.52 15.52 0.98
N ASP A 20 -15.92 15.70 -0.20
CA ASP A 20 -14.89 14.78 -0.71
C ASP A 20 -13.67 14.70 0.22
N ARG A 21 -13.22 15.85 0.75
CA ARG A 21 -12.10 15.89 1.71
C ARG A 21 -12.44 15.23 3.03
N ALA A 22 -13.65 15.45 3.55
CA ALA A 22 -14.09 14.81 4.79
C ALA A 22 -14.18 13.30 4.64
N LEU A 23 -14.89 12.80 3.62
CA LEU A 23 -15.13 11.37 3.40
C LEU A 23 -13.86 10.58 3.03
N ASN A 24 -12.87 11.22 2.42
CA ASN A 24 -11.61 10.60 2.02
C ASN A 24 -10.43 10.96 2.93
N ASN A 25 -10.69 11.62 4.06
CA ASN A 25 -9.67 12.07 5.02
C ASN A 25 -8.52 12.87 4.36
N ARG A 26 -8.86 13.70 3.35
CA ARG A 26 -7.93 14.50 2.56
C ARG A 26 -7.97 15.96 2.98
N GLY A 27 -7.10 16.34 3.90
CA GLY A 27 -6.90 17.74 4.29
C GLY A 27 -7.78 18.23 5.43
N ARG A 28 -7.63 19.53 5.77
CA ARG A 28 -8.20 20.14 6.95
C ARG A 28 -9.68 20.48 6.73
N VAL A 29 -10.56 19.67 7.28
CA VAL A 29 -11.98 19.96 7.41
C VAL A 29 -12.24 20.18 8.90
N ASN A 30 -13.05 21.20 9.24
CA ASN A 30 -13.45 21.42 10.63
C ASN A 30 -14.10 20.13 11.17
N PRO A 31 -13.69 19.67 12.38
CA PRO A 31 -14.19 18.41 12.96
C PRO A 31 -15.71 18.34 13.04
N GLU A 32 -16.39 19.39 13.48
CA GLU A 32 -17.85 19.44 13.59
C GLU A 32 -18.54 19.31 12.22
N VAL A 33 -17.93 19.93 11.19
CA VAL A 33 -18.42 19.84 9.82
C VAL A 33 -18.21 18.44 9.26
N ALA A 34 -17.06 17.82 9.56
CA ALA A 34 -16.76 16.46 9.15
C ALA A 34 -17.73 15.46 9.78
N GLU A 35 -18.00 15.57 11.08
CA GLU A 35 -18.93 14.71 11.80
C GLU A 35 -20.34 14.79 11.20
N ARG A 36 -20.84 16.01 10.97
CA ARG A 36 -22.13 16.22 10.29
C ARG A 36 -22.16 15.60 8.89
N ILE A 37 -21.08 15.68 8.13
CA ILE A 37 -20.99 15.06 6.80
C ILE A 37 -21.06 13.52 6.92
N PHE A 38 -20.39 12.92 7.91
CA PHE A 38 -20.44 11.47 8.14
C PHE A 38 -21.82 10.98 8.55
N GLU A 39 -22.53 11.75 9.41
CA GLU A 39 -23.91 11.41 9.79
C GLU A 39 -24.85 11.41 8.59
N ILE A 40 -24.82 12.49 7.80
CA ILE A 40 -25.64 12.61 6.58
C ILE A 40 -25.31 11.51 5.57
N ALA A 41 -24.02 11.18 5.39
CA ALA A 41 -23.59 10.11 4.49
C ALA A 41 -24.12 8.74 4.94
N ARG A 42 -24.14 8.49 6.26
CA ARG A 42 -24.68 7.26 6.85
C ARG A 42 -26.20 7.16 6.67
N GLU A 43 -26.94 8.24 6.97
CA GLU A 43 -28.39 8.31 6.77
C GLU A 43 -28.79 8.07 5.31
N MET A 44 -27.99 8.57 4.38
CA MET A 44 -28.23 8.43 2.95
C MET A 44 -27.70 7.12 2.36
N ASN A 45 -27.23 6.19 3.19
CA ASN A 45 -26.59 4.95 2.73
C ASN A 45 -25.54 5.23 1.63
N TYR A 46 -24.79 6.34 1.77
CA TYR A 46 -23.78 6.69 0.81
C TYR A 46 -22.64 5.68 0.88
N GLN A 47 -22.44 4.96 -0.20
CA GLN A 47 -21.22 4.20 -0.42
C GLN A 47 -20.32 5.02 -1.33
N PRO A 48 -19.09 5.39 -0.87
CA PRO A 48 -18.15 6.04 -1.75
C PRO A 48 -17.98 5.14 -2.97
N LYS A 49 -18.38 5.64 -4.13
CA LYS A 49 -17.96 4.99 -5.39
C LYS A 49 -16.45 5.11 -5.38
N ARG A 50 -15.76 4.09 -4.88
CA ARG A 50 -14.34 3.93 -5.16
C ARG A 50 -14.25 4.03 -6.67
N LYS A 51 -13.80 5.17 -7.19
CA LYS A 51 -13.39 5.23 -8.59
C LYS A 51 -12.36 4.14 -8.67
N LYS A 52 -12.70 3.01 -9.30
CA LYS A 52 -11.69 2.10 -9.81
C LYS A 52 -10.83 2.97 -10.73
N LYS A 53 -9.80 3.62 -10.18
CA LYS A 53 -8.70 4.03 -11.00
C LYS A 53 -8.22 2.69 -11.52
N VAL A 54 -8.45 2.43 -12.81
CA VAL A 54 -7.82 1.35 -13.52
C VAL A 54 -6.33 1.70 -13.51
N TYR A 55 -5.69 1.41 -12.38
CA TYR A 55 -4.26 1.41 -12.27
C TYR A 55 -3.83 0.18 -13.03
N ASN A 56 -3.23 0.41 -14.17
CA ASN A 56 -2.78 -0.56 -15.16
C ASN A 56 -3.89 -1.19 -16.03
N GLN A 57 -3.89 -0.83 -17.27
CA GLN A 57 -4.60 -1.44 -18.39
C GLN A 57 -4.26 -2.95 -18.55
N GLY A 58 -4.55 -3.77 -17.51
CA GLY A 58 -4.29 -5.21 -17.50
C GLY A 58 -2.84 -5.65 -17.17
N LYS A 59 -1.92 -4.72 -16.85
CA LYS A 59 -0.56 -5.08 -16.39
C LYS A 59 -0.59 -5.36 -14.88
N LYS A 60 -0.22 -6.56 -14.45
CA LYS A 60 0.02 -6.87 -13.03
C LYS A 60 1.24 -6.09 -12.55
N ILE A 61 1.14 -5.49 -11.36
CA ILE A 61 2.26 -4.90 -10.64
C ILE A 61 2.77 -5.94 -9.65
N ARG A 62 4.05 -6.27 -9.70
CA ARG A 62 4.67 -7.27 -8.85
C ARG A 62 5.58 -6.60 -7.83
N ILE A 63 5.25 -6.73 -6.55
CA ILE A 63 6.02 -6.16 -5.44
C ILE A 63 6.73 -7.28 -4.69
N GLY A 64 8.05 -7.26 -4.71
CA GLY A 64 8.87 -8.13 -3.87
C GLY A 64 8.89 -7.65 -2.42
N VAL A 65 8.78 -8.55 -1.46
CA VAL A 65 8.93 -8.24 -0.04
C VAL A 65 9.90 -9.24 0.60
N ILE A 66 10.99 -8.73 1.15
CA ILE A 66 11.99 -9.54 1.85
C ILE A 66 11.98 -9.20 3.34
N THR A 67 11.73 -10.19 4.18
CA THR A 67 11.81 -10.08 5.64
C THR A 67 12.82 -11.05 6.20
N GLN A 68 13.50 -10.64 7.27
CA GLN A 68 14.35 -11.51 8.09
C GLN A 68 13.72 -11.77 9.45
N LEU A 69 14.29 -12.68 10.25
CA LEU A 69 13.74 -13.06 11.57
C LEU A 69 12.29 -13.54 11.48
N ALA A 70 11.94 -14.32 10.46
CA ALA A 70 10.57 -14.72 10.13
C ALA A 70 9.79 -15.34 11.31
N LYS A 71 10.48 -15.97 12.27
CA LYS A 71 9.87 -16.58 13.46
C LYS A 71 9.62 -15.60 14.61
N SER A 72 10.14 -14.36 14.54
CA SER A 72 9.93 -13.37 15.61
C SER A 72 8.49 -12.86 15.65
N SER A 73 8.00 -12.52 16.85
CA SER A 73 6.65 -11.97 17.04
C SER A 73 6.47 -10.62 16.33
N PHE A 74 7.53 -9.81 16.27
CA PHE A 74 7.54 -8.54 15.56
C PHE A 74 7.29 -8.74 14.05
N VAL A 75 8.04 -9.64 13.42
CA VAL A 75 7.91 -9.90 11.99
C VAL A 75 6.59 -10.57 11.65
N LYS A 76 6.03 -11.40 12.53
CA LYS A 76 4.66 -11.92 12.37
C LYS A 76 3.61 -10.81 12.28
N THR A 77 3.77 -9.73 13.06
CA THR A 77 2.88 -8.57 12.97
C THR A 77 3.02 -7.84 11.63
N ILE A 78 4.25 -7.72 11.12
CA ILE A 78 4.51 -7.17 9.78
C ILE A 78 3.82 -8.03 8.72
N HIS A 79 3.95 -9.37 8.79
CA HIS A 79 3.28 -10.28 7.85
C HIS A 79 1.76 -10.14 7.85
N ALA A 80 1.14 -9.98 9.03
CA ALA A 80 -0.30 -9.73 9.10
C ALA A 80 -0.70 -8.41 8.40
N GLY A 81 0.16 -7.38 8.48
CA GLY A 81 -0.01 -6.14 7.72
C GLY A 81 0.11 -6.34 6.21
N ILE A 82 1.07 -7.15 5.78
CA ILE A 82 1.29 -7.50 4.37
C ILE A 82 0.09 -8.31 3.84
N ASP A 83 -0.44 -9.27 4.61
CA ASP A 83 -1.64 -10.05 4.24
C ASP A 83 -2.85 -9.15 3.97
N LYS A 84 -3.04 -8.16 4.84
CA LYS A 84 -4.10 -7.18 4.68
C LYS A 84 -3.89 -6.30 3.44
N ALA A 85 -2.66 -5.83 3.23
CA ALA A 85 -2.31 -5.02 2.06
C ALA A 85 -2.52 -5.81 0.76
N GLU A 86 -2.13 -7.09 0.73
CA GLU A 86 -2.33 -7.97 -0.43
C GLU A 86 -3.81 -8.10 -0.79
N GLN A 87 -4.67 -8.37 0.20
CA GLN A 87 -6.12 -8.43 0.01
C GLN A 87 -6.70 -7.11 -0.52
N GLU A 88 -6.24 -5.97 0.00
CA GLU A 88 -6.72 -4.65 -0.42
C GLU A 88 -6.21 -4.26 -1.82
N LEU A 89 -5.04 -4.74 -2.22
CA LEU A 89 -4.38 -4.37 -3.47
C LEU A 89 -4.66 -5.36 -4.62
N GLU A 90 -5.21 -6.54 -4.32
CA GLU A 90 -5.56 -7.54 -5.34
C GLU A 90 -6.50 -6.97 -6.42
N GLU A 91 -7.50 -6.20 -6.02
CA GLU A 91 -8.44 -5.56 -6.94
C GLU A 91 -7.77 -4.54 -7.90
N PHE A 92 -6.57 -4.06 -7.56
CA PHE A 92 -5.76 -3.15 -8.38
C PHE A 92 -4.75 -3.87 -9.26
N GLY A 93 -4.74 -5.21 -9.25
CA GLY A 93 -3.82 -6.03 -10.02
C GLY A 93 -2.40 -6.05 -9.44
N VAL A 94 -2.25 -5.81 -8.13
CA VAL A 94 -0.98 -5.92 -7.43
C VAL A 94 -0.81 -7.35 -6.91
N GLU A 95 0.34 -7.94 -7.17
CA GLU A 95 0.79 -9.24 -6.68
C GLU A 95 1.97 -9.04 -5.73
N ILE A 96 1.93 -9.63 -4.54
CA ILE A 96 3.03 -9.55 -3.56
C ILE A 96 3.79 -10.88 -3.55
N ILE A 97 5.09 -10.81 -3.84
CA ILE A 97 6.00 -11.96 -3.83
C ILE A 97 6.87 -11.87 -2.59
N ARG A 98 6.77 -12.87 -1.72
CA ARG A 98 7.40 -12.85 -0.39
C ARG A 98 8.59 -13.77 -0.31
N LYS A 99 9.69 -13.27 0.24
CA LYS A 99 10.85 -14.05 0.68
C LYS A 99 11.03 -13.85 2.19
N GLN A 100 11.07 -14.94 2.92
CA GLN A 100 11.14 -14.94 4.38
C GLN A 100 12.42 -15.65 4.82
N ILE A 101 13.28 -14.97 5.56
CA ILE A 101 14.54 -15.50 6.06
C ILE A 101 14.39 -15.78 7.54
N ASP A 102 14.66 -17.00 7.98
CA ASP A 102 14.45 -17.44 9.38
C ASP A 102 15.33 -16.70 10.40
N GLY A 103 16.53 -16.29 10.00
CA GLY A 103 17.48 -15.59 10.83
C GLY A 103 17.92 -14.26 10.22
N VAL A 104 19.15 -13.87 10.52
CA VAL A 104 19.87 -12.75 9.90
C VAL A 104 21.02 -13.34 9.11
N SER A 105 20.94 -13.32 7.79
CA SER A 105 21.94 -13.87 6.90
C SER A 105 22.10 -13.01 5.66
N GLU A 106 23.30 -12.49 5.45
CA GLU A 106 23.65 -11.72 4.27
C GLU A 106 23.50 -12.55 2.99
N ASP A 107 24.04 -13.75 2.98
CA ASP A 107 24.02 -14.60 1.78
C ASP A 107 22.59 -15.01 1.41
N ALA A 108 21.77 -15.41 2.40
CA ALA A 108 20.36 -15.73 2.15
C ALA A 108 19.58 -14.51 1.65
N GLN A 109 19.94 -13.30 2.10
CA GLN A 109 19.29 -12.09 1.63
C GLN A 109 19.71 -11.71 0.21
N LEU A 110 21.00 -11.89 -0.14
CA LEU A 110 21.47 -11.71 -1.51
C LEU A 110 20.81 -12.70 -2.48
N GLU A 111 20.65 -13.96 -2.07
CA GLU A 111 19.95 -14.97 -2.86
C GLU A 111 18.48 -14.58 -3.08
N ALA A 112 17.77 -14.16 -2.02
CA ALA A 112 16.39 -13.71 -2.13
C ALA A 112 16.23 -12.47 -3.03
N VAL A 113 17.17 -11.53 -2.98
CA VAL A 113 17.20 -10.35 -3.87
C VAL A 113 17.39 -10.78 -5.32
N GLU A 114 18.32 -11.71 -5.58
CA GLU A 114 18.60 -12.22 -6.92
C GLU A 114 17.39 -12.97 -7.51
N GLU A 115 16.76 -13.85 -6.72
CA GLU A 115 15.54 -14.55 -7.14
C GLU A 115 14.42 -13.58 -7.52
N LEU A 116 14.17 -12.55 -6.69
CA LEU A 116 13.14 -11.54 -6.99
C LEU A 116 13.49 -10.71 -8.25
N SER A 117 14.77 -10.45 -8.48
CA SER A 117 15.24 -9.77 -9.70
C SER A 117 14.88 -10.58 -10.96
N GLN A 118 15.05 -11.91 -10.90
CA GLN A 118 14.68 -12.81 -12.01
C GLN A 118 13.16 -12.89 -12.23
N GLU A 119 12.37 -12.68 -11.18
CA GLU A 119 10.92 -12.68 -11.25
C GLU A 119 10.32 -11.39 -11.85
N ARG A 120 11.15 -10.41 -12.23
CA ARG A 120 10.75 -9.13 -12.82
C ARG A 120 9.73 -8.36 -11.97
N ILE A 121 10.14 -8.02 -10.75
CA ILE A 121 9.33 -7.17 -9.85
C ILE A 121 9.33 -5.72 -10.31
N ASP A 122 8.24 -5.01 -10.03
CA ASP A 122 8.07 -3.57 -10.30
C ASP A 122 8.41 -2.69 -9.09
N GLY A 123 8.73 -3.29 -7.94
CA GLY A 123 9.17 -2.62 -6.72
C GLY A 123 9.61 -3.61 -5.65
N LEU A 124 10.46 -3.17 -4.73
CA LEU A 124 11.00 -3.97 -3.64
C LEU A 124 10.79 -3.29 -2.29
N ALA A 125 10.23 -4.01 -1.33
CA ALA A 125 10.24 -3.65 0.08
C ALA A 125 11.14 -4.65 0.83
N ILE A 126 12.13 -4.17 1.56
CA ILE A 126 13.11 -5.04 2.20
C ILE A 126 13.44 -4.59 3.61
N MET A 127 13.52 -5.56 4.54
CA MET A 127 14.13 -5.41 5.85
C MET A 127 15.61 -5.80 5.74
N PRO A 128 16.54 -4.84 5.50
CA PRO A 128 17.89 -5.18 5.08
C PRO A 128 18.75 -5.66 6.24
N VAL A 129 19.65 -6.60 5.97
CA VAL A 129 20.80 -6.84 6.83
C VAL A 129 21.75 -5.66 6.73
N GLN A 130 22.37 -5.27 7.84
CA GLN A 130 23.37 -4.21 7.84
C GLN A 130 24.69 -4.73 7.21
N SER A 131 24.77 -4.63 5.89
CA SER A 131 25.90 -5.12 5.07
C SER A 131 26.16 -4.18 3.91
N GLU A 132 27.43 -3.95 3.63
CA GLU A 132 27.88 -3.18 2.48
C GLU A 132 27.46 -3.84 1.15
N ARG A 133 27.61 -5.16 1.05
CA ARG A 133 27.22 -5.93 -0.15
C ARG A 133 25.75 -5.82 -0.46
N ILE A 134 24.89 -5.86 0.57
CA ILE A 134 23.44 -5.65 0.40
C ILE A 134 23.17 -4.23 -0.06
N ARG A 135 23.81 -3.23 0.54
CA ARG A 135 23.64 -1.83 0.17
C ARG A 135 24.03 -1.58 -1.29
N GLU A 136 25.19 -2.07 -1.70
CA GLU A 136 25.66 -1.96 -3.09
C GLU A 136 24.70 -2.64 -4.06
N LYS A 137 24.27 -3.88 -3.76
CA LYS A 137 23.32 -4.61 -4.60
C LYS A 137 21.99 -3.87 -4.76
N LEU A 138 21.44 -3.30 -3.68
CA LEU A 138 20.20 -2.54 -3.73
C LEU A 138 20.36 -1.23 -4.52
N ASN A 139 21.47 -0.53 -4.35
CA ASN A 139 21.77 0.68 -5.13
C ASN A 139 21.88 0.36 -6.63
N ASP A 140 22.60 -0.70 -6.98
CA ASP A 140 22.73 -1.14 -8.37
C ASP A 140 21.35 -1.46 -8.98
N MET A 141 20.48 -2.14 -8.25
CA MET A 141 19.12 -2.44 -8.73
C MET A 141 18.28 -1.18 -8.91
N ALA A 142 18.38 -0.22 -7.98
CA ALA A 142 17.65 1.03 -8.07
C ALA A 142 18.12 1.88 -9.26
N GLU A 143 19.43 1.98 -9.47
CA GLU A 143 20.03 2.82 -10.52
C GLU A 143 19.95 2.19 -11.92
N GLN A 144 20.26 0.89 -12.04
CA GLN A 144 20.35 0.23 -13.34
C GLN A 144 18.98 -0.21 -13.88
N ASN A 145 18.06 -0.56 -12.98
CA ASN A 145 16.74 -1.10 -13.36
C ASN A 145 15.59 -0.11 -13.11
N ASP A 146 15.89 1.11 -12.63
CA ASP A 146 14.87 2.10 -12.20
C ASP A 146 13.83 1.47 -11.25
N LEU A 147 14.30 0.55 -10.37
CA LEU A 147 13.46 -0.20 -9.45
C LEU A 147 13.22 0.60 -8.18
N PRO A 148 11.97 0.99 -7.86
CA PRO A 148 11.65 1.60 -6.58
C PRO A 148 11.94 0.64 -5.43
N ILE A 149 12.79 1.06 -4.48
CA ILE A 149 13.15 0.26 -3.30
C ILE A 149 12.82 1.05 -2.03
N ILE A 150 12.14 0.40 -1.09
CA ILE A 150 11.92 0.91 0.26
C ILE A 150 12.51 -0.04 1.29
N THR A 151 13.13 0.52 2.31
CA THR A 151 13.64 -0.23 3.47
C THR A 151 12.80 0.06 4.69
N PHE A 152 12.63 -0.91 5.60
CA PHE A 152 11.81 -0.80 6.81
C PHE A 152 12.38 -1.62 7.98
#